data_fc1c598a396609ce0529bdf9ebb4c7e6
#
_entry.id   fc1c598a396609ce0529bdf9ebb4c7e6
#
_cell.length_a   1.000
_cell.length_b   1.000
_cell.length_c   1.000
_cell.angle_alpha   90.00
_cell.angle_beta   90.00
_cell.angle_gamma   90.00
#
_symmetry.space_group_name_H-M   'P 1'
#
loop_
_entity.id
_entity.type
_entity.pdbx_description
1 polymer ?
#
loop_
_entity_poly.entity_id
_entity_poly.type
_entity_poly.pdbx_seq_one_letter_code
_entity_poly.pdbx_strand_id
1 'polypeptide(L)'
;MIKKKVFLKLVVFLFTGLISAQNSEKDSFYLKKIVEFTDTNSDSLIYYSKKLKKSKNLCNFYSAFNMEAKALYQKSKLKLAKEKTLYVLENSNNRNELCFKKNKITALNRLFWIYKNQNKFQDAFEVLVKREKIVKSLAKKDYYYTTNLLSTEYNLAIIKSILGLYEEARQILKEIVPKHISIYSDLNERDYYLKLNLSSILNTIGESYLKSSKHETSSDLDSASVYFKRAFEVVKKFNPPHKDSETLYQLREVEVLISKKRFKDALNLIQKYTANSALFKTTQTINSLKAICFYQLKNNDSTLYYSKQFLKNYTKKPKIKKRAISIHDILANQYYNNKEIDSAYKYSEITIAELKILNKNKNEANNSCYLYDYQNAQELNKLILKKQKSKTKNLSIITFLVILLVILIVYLLFKRNIKISQTLIDVKTELQSKLYVQKKEYNINQKLESTLLKGINELKKTTDFLDPDFSINVLAKNLNTNTSYLSYIINKEFDQSFKRYITELRIEYIIKKLTTNRKYRNYTIKSLAAEIGYTNASAFARAFKKYKGNTPSEFIKGLNLD
;
A
#
# COMPACT_ATOMS: atom_id res chain seq x y z
N MET A 1 61.54 36.25 -23.72
CA MET A 1 60.93 36.18 -22.37
C MET A 1 59.68 35.29 -22.33
N ILE A 2 58.89 35.20 -23.39
CA ILE A 2 57.60 34.43 -23.42
C ILE A 2 57.80 32.91 -23.30
N LYS A 3 58.79 32.31 -23.94
CA LYS A 3 59.09 30.87 -23.89
C LYS A 3 59.46 30.35 -22.47
N LYS A 4 60.17 31.15 -21.66
CA LYS A 4 60.50 30.77 -20.26
C LYS A 4 59.27 30.77 -19.33
N LYS A 5 58.33 31.69 -19.54
CA LYS A 5 57.07 31.73 -18.74
C LYS A 5 56.11 30.56 -19.05
N VAL A 6 56.09 30.10 -20.32
CA VAL A 6 55.28 28.94 -20.73
C VAL A 6 55.87 27.64 -20.21
N PHE A 7 57.22 27.49 -20.29
CA PHE A 7 57.91 26.32 -19.75
C PHE A 7 57.77 26.21 -18.24
N LEU A 8 57.85 27.32 -17.49
CA LEU A 8 57.68 27.34 -16.05
C LEU A 8 56.22 26.98 -15.65
N LYS A 9 55.21 27.43 -16.43
CA LYS A 9 53.80 27.03 -16.22
C LYS A 9 53.57 25.55 -16.52
N LEU A 10 54.22 24.99 -17.56
CA LEU A 10 54.10 23.56 -17.89
C LEU A 10 54.80 22.67 -16.84
N VAL A 11 55.97 23.07 -16.33
CA VAL A 11 56.67 22.37 -15.25
C VAL A 11 55.87 22.43 -13.95
N VAL A 12 55.27 23.58 -13.60
CA VAL A 12 54.39 23.69 -12.42
C VAL A 12 53.14 22.85 -12.61
N PHE A 13 52.55 22.77 -13.81
CA PHE A 13 51.38 21.95 -14.10
C PHE A 13 51.69 20.44 -14.03
N LEU A 14 52.86 20.02 -14.53
CA LEU A 14 53.35 18.63 -14.42
C LEU A 14 53.66 18.26 -12.96
N PHE A 15 54.30 19.14 -12.20
CA PHE A 15 54.58 18.92 -10.77
C PHE A 15 53.30 18.89 -9.94
N THR A 16 52.31 19.75 -10.21
CA THR A 16 51.02 19.71 -9.51
C THR A 16 50.19 18.47 -9.90
N GLY A 17 50.29 18.01 -11.16
CA GLY A 17 49.68 16.76 -11.62
C GLY A 17 50.31 15.53 -10.94
N LEU A 18 51.63 15.45 -10.87
CA LEU A 18 52.33 14.36 -10.18
C LEU A 18 52.07 14.35 -8.66
N ILE A 19 52.04 15.52 -8.01
CA ILE A 19 51.70 15.63 -6.57
C ILE A 19 50.22 15.26 -6.31
N SER A 20 49.31 15.58 -7.23
CA SER A 20 47.90 15.18 -7.08
C SER A 20 47.71 13.69 -7.31
N ALA A 21 48.40 13.07 -8.26
CA ALA A 21 48.40 11.63 -8.50
C ALA A 21 48.97 10.85 -7.30
N GLN A 22 50.13 11.28 -6.78
CA GLN A 22 50.73 10.65 -5.61
C GLN A 22 49.89 10.79 -4.33
N ASN A 23 49.18 11.90 -4.14
CA ASN A 23 48.23 12.05 -3.05
C ASN A 23 47.02 11.15 -3.23
N SER A 24 46.54 10.93 -4.46
CA SER A 24 45.45 10.02 -4.78
C SER A 24 45.79 8.55 -4.47
N GLU A 25 47.00 8.12 -4.78
CA GLU A 25 47.48 6.76 -4.44
C GLU A 25 47.58 6.54 -2.93
N LYS A 26 48.13 7.51 -2.20
CA LYS A 26 48.20 7.45 -0.72
C LYS A 26 46.84 7.40 -0.09
N ASP A 27 45.89 8.20 -0.56
CA ASP A 27 44.52 8.18 -0.09
C ASP A 27 43.85 6.83 -0.34
N SER A 28 44.04 6.26 -1.55
CA SER A 28 43.52 4.94 -1.92
C SER A 28 44.08 3.84 -1.00
N PHE A 29 45.38 3.86 -0.72
CA PHE A 29 46.01 2.94 0.22
C PHE A 29 45.40 3.07 1.64
N TYR A 30 45.25 4.30 2.15
CA TYR A 30 44.70 4.50 3.49
C TYR A 30 43.24 4.09 3.55
N LEU A 31 42.42 4.35 2.53
CA LEU A 31 41.05 3.90 2.44
C LEU A 31 40.95 2.37 2.45
N LYS A 32 41.79 1.66 1.71
CA LYS A 32 41.86 0.19 1.72
C LYS A 32 42.17 -0.34 3.13
N LYS A 33 43.16 0.25 3.83
CA LYS A 33 43.52 -0.12 5.20
C LYS A 33 42.40 0.22 6.21
N ILE A 34 41.72 1.33 6.03
CA ILE A 34 40.53 1.69 6.84
C ILE A 34 39.45 0.63 6.70
N VAL A 35 39.14 0.17 5.48
CA VAL A 35 38.15 -0.89 5.25
C VAL A 35 38.59 -2.19 5.93
N GLU A 36 39.85 -2.60 5.79
CA GLU A 36 40.43 -3.80 6.41
C GLU A 36 40.27 -3.80 7.94
N PHE A 37 40.57 -2.66 8.59
CA PHE A 37 40.54 -2.57 10.06
C PHE A 37 39.25 -2.06 10.67
N THR A 38 38.26 -1.74 9.86
CA THR A 38 36.99 -1.12 10.30
C THR A 38 36.28 -1.88 11.41
N ASP A 39 36.29 -3.21 11.38
CA ASP A 39 35.62 -4.05 12.36
C ASP A 39 36.55 -5.01 13.12
N THR A 40 37.83 -5.04 12.76
CA THR A 40 38.83 -5.96 13.31
C THR A 40 39.75 -5.31 14.33
N ASN A 41 40.22 -4.08 14.07
CA ASN A 41 41.22 -3.42 14.92
C ASN A 41 40.98 -1.90 15.02
N SER A 42 40.40 -1.46 16.14
CA SER A 42 40.09 -0.04 16.36
C SER A 42 41.33 0.86 16.48
N ASP A 43 42.50 0.35 16.91
CA ASP A 43 43.72 1.15 17.00
C ASP A 43 44.33 1.40 15.64
N SER A 44 44.41 0.37 14.79
CA SER A 44 44.78 0.49 13.39
C SER A 44 43.82 1.40 12.63
N LEU A 45 42.50 1.28 12.88
CA LEU A 45 41.50 2.16 12.29
C LEU A 45 41.75 3.64 12.65
N ILE A 46 42.08 3.95 13.91
CA ILE A 46 42.45 5.31 14.34
C ILE A 46 43.69 5.78 13.63
N TYR A 47 44.72 4.92 13.56
CA TYR A 47 45.99 5.27 12.93
C TYR A 47 45.82 5.67 11.46
N TYR A 48 45.17 4.82 10.66
CA TYR A 48 44.97 5.10 9.24
C TYR A 48 44.00 6.25 8.99
N SER A 49 42.98 6.42 9.85
CA SER A 49 42.08 7.59 9.82
C SER A 49 42.84 8.89 10.04
N LYS A 50 43.80 8.93 11.01
CA LYS A 50 44.65 10.10 11.22
C LYS A 50 45.56 10.40 10.02
N LYS A 51 46.07 9.38 9.30
CA LYS A 51 46.82 9.57 8.06
C LYS A 51 45.95 10.15 6.94
N LEU A 52 44.71 9.61 6.76
CA LEU A 52 43.77 10.08 5.75
C LEU A 52 43.24 11.51 6.00
N LYS A 53 43.28 12.02 7.25
CA LYS A 53 42.96 13.43 7.55
C LYS A 53 43.94 14.44 6.91
N LYS A 54 45.07 13.99 6.37
CA LYS A 54 45.99 14.84 5.59
C LYS A 54 45.61 14.94 4.12
N SER A 55 44.52 14.27 3.70
CA SER A 55 44.03 14.32 2.33
C SER A 55 43.62 15.73 1.93
N LYS A 56 43.97 16.13 0.72
CA LYS A 56 43.48 17.36 0.07
C LYS A 56 42.06 17.18 -0.45
N ASN A 57 41.60 15.93 -0.61
CA ASN A 57 40.22 15.63 -0.96
C ASN A 57 39.34 15.74 0.28
N LEU A 58 38.45 16.74 0.30
CA LEU A 58 37.57 17.00 1.43
C LEU A 58 36.65 15.83 1.77
N CYS A 59 36.23 15.03 0.76
CA CYS A 59 35.43 13.84 1.01
C CYS A 59 36.17 12.79 1.82
N ASN A 60 37.44 12.53 1.47
CA ASN A 60 38.31 11.61 2.19
C ASN A 60 38.65 12.16 3.59
N PHE A 61 38.86 13.46 3.70
CA PHE A 61 39.10 14.15 4.97
C PHE A 61 37.94 13.93 5.96
N TYR A 62 36.68 14.19 5.54
CA TYR A 62 35.50 13.96 6.43
C TYR A 62 35.22 12.48 6.65
N SER A 63 35.48 11.61 5.65
CA SER A 63 35.39 10.16 5.84
C SER A 63 36.35 9.68 6.94
N ALA A 64 37.57 10.24 6.99
CA ALA A 64 38.52 9.93 8.04
C ALA A 64 38.01 10.28 9.46
N PHE A 65 37.34 11.42 9.63
CA PHE A 65 36.71 11.76 10.91
C PHE A 65 35.58 10.77 11.29
N ASN A 66 34.78 10.34 10.31
CA ASN A 66 33.73 9.33 10.54
C ASN A 66 34.34 7.98 10.97
N MET A 67 35.45 7.57 10.39
CA MET A 67 36.11 6.31 10.73
C MET A 67 36.81 6.37 12.09
N GLU A 68 37.47 7.49 12.42
CA GLU A 68 38.01 7.71 13.76
C GLU A 68 36.88 7.71 14.82
N ALA A 69 35.75 8.37 14.52
CA ALA A 69 34.59 8.33 15.39
C ALA A 69 34.03 6.91 15.59
N LYS A 70 34.06 6.06 14.53
CA LYS A 70 33.70 4.64 14.64
C LYS A 70 34.60 3.90 15.61
N ALA A 71 35.89 4.04 15.45
CA ALA A 71 36.88 3.40 16.33
C ALA A 71 36.77 3.86 17.79
N LEU A 72 36.58 5.17 18.01
CA LEU A 72 36.34 5.72 19.36
C LEU A 72 35.07 5.19 19.98
N TYR A 73 33.99 5.05 19.19
CA TYR A 73 32.76 4.45 19.64
C TYR A 73 32.92 2.96 20.03
N GLN A 74 33.66 2.18 19.24
CA GLN A 74 33.99 0.79 19.53
C GLN A 74 34.77 0.68 20.85
N LYS A 75 35.70 1.60 21.11
CA LYS A 75 36.45 1.74 22.36
C LYS A 75 35.64 2.34 23.53
N SER A 76 34.35 2.56 23.35
CA SER A 76 33.43 3.17 24.36
C SER A 76 33.80 4.62 24.76
N LYS A 77 34.63 5.31 23.99
CA LYS A 77 34.99 6.73 24.16
C LYS A 77 33.92 7.64 23.54
N LEU A 78 32.69 7.56 24.09
CA LEU A 78 31.48 8.14 23.46
C LEU A 78 31.55 9.67 23.32
N LYS A 79 32.15 10.40 24.27
CA LYS A 79 32.28 11.86 24.19
C LYS A 79 33.14 12.26 22.99
N LEU A 80 34.31 11.68 22.84
CA LEU A 80 35.20 11.94 21.70
C LEU A 80 34.59 11.49 20.38
N ALA A 81 33.94 10.33 20.35
CA ALA A 81 33.23 9.87 19.16
C ALA A 81 32.16 10.88 18.71
N LYS A 82 31.37 11.43 19.66
CA LYS A 82 30.38 12.47 19.40
C LYS A 82 31.01 13.74 18.82
N GLU A 83 32.07 14.25 19.42
CA GLU A 83 32.78 15.44 18.94
C GLU A 83 33.25 15.29 17.49
N LYS A 84 33.91 14.16 17.14
CA LYS A 84 34.35 13.90 15.76
C LYS A 84 33.19 13.79 14.78
N THR A 85 32.08 13.23 15.22
CA THR A 85 30.87 13.07 14.40
C THR A 85 30.19 14.41 14.15
N LEU A 86 30.06 15.25 15.18
CA LEU A 86 29.48 16.60 15.07
C LEU A 86 30.32 17.48 14.14
N TYR A 87 31.65 17.41 14.27
CA TYR A 87 32.59 18.13 13.37
C TYR A 87 32.28 17.86 11.88
N VAL A 88 32.00 16.58 11.51
CA VAL A 88 31.63 16.23 10.13
C VAL A 88 30.33 16.92 9.71
N LEU A 89 29.31 16.91 10.58
CA LEU A 89 28.01 17.48 10.25
C LEU A 89 28.04 19.00 10.11
N GLU A 90 28.70 19.69 11.04
CA GLU A 90 28.80 21.15 11.07
C GLU A 90 29.57 21.67 9.83
N ASN A 91 30.69 21.05 9.52
CA ASN A 91 31.58 21.53 8.43
C ASN A 91 31.17 21.02 7.03
N SER A 92 30.22 20.09 6.93
CA SER A 92 29.70 19.62 5.65
C SER A 92 28.27 20.10 5.35
N ASN A 93 27.68 20.95 6.20
CA ASN A 93 26.24 21.26 6.16
C ASN A 93 25.78 21.84 4.81
N ASN A 94 26.52 22.79 4.25
CA ASN A 94 26.16 23.49 2.99
C ASN A 94 26.58 22.73 1.72
N ARG A 95 27.03 21.48 1.84
CA ARG A 95 27.51 20.69 0.68
C ARG A 95 26.50 19.59 0.34
N ASN A 96 26.11 19.52 -0.93
CA ASN A 96 25.06 18.60 -1.41
C ASN A 96 25.57 17.51 -2.35
N GLU A 97 26.86 17.50 -2.68
CA GLU A 97 27.48 16.48 -3.51
C GLU A 97 27.33 15.09 -2.85
N LEU A 98 27.27 14.04 -3.66
CA LEU A 98 26.99 12.67 -3.21
C LEU A 98 27.90 12.20 -2.08
N CYS A 99 29.18 12.51 -2.16
CA CYS A 99 30.15 12.07 -1.15
C CYS A 99 29.90 12.73 0.22
N PHE A 100 29.50 14.02 0.25
CA PHE A 100 29.17 14.69 1.50
C PHE A 100 27.84 14.17 2.06
N LYS A 101 26.84 13.87 1.21
CA LYS A 101 25.61 13.18 1.65
C LYS A 101 25.95 11.84 2.31
N LYS A 102 26.83 11.03 1.71
CA LYS A 102 27.29 9.75 2.29
C LYS A 102 27.97 9.95 3.64
N ASN A 103 28.84 10.95 3.77
CA ASN A 103 29.49 11.29 5.04
C ASN A 103 28.48 11.74 6.12
N LYS A 104 27.50 12.57 5.76
CA LYS A 104 26.42 12.99 6.68
C LYS A 104 25.56 11.81 7.15
N ILE A 105 25.17 10.91 6.24
CA ILE A 105 24.40 9.69 6.57
C ILE A 105 25.16 8.83 7.57
N THR A 106 26.47 8.63 7.36
CA THR A 106 27.34 7.87 8.26
C THR A 106 27.45 8.55 9.64
N ALA A 107 27.64 9.86 9.67
CA ALA A 107 27.72 10.64 10.90
C ALA A 107 26.41 10.60 11.69
N LEU A 108 25.26 10.81 11.04
CA LEU A 108 23.95 10.75 11.68
C LEU A 108 23.64 9.35 12.25
N ASN A 109 24.01 8.29 11.50
CA ASN A 109 23.91 6.93 12.03
C ASN A 109 24.76 6.72 13.29
N ARG A 110 25.95 7.32 13.34
CA ARG A 110 26.82 7.25 14.53
C ARG A 110 26.19 7.97 15.71
N LEU A 111 25.67 9.18 15.51
CA LEU A 111 24.98 9.92 16.56
C LEU A 111 23.75 9.18 17.09
N PHE A 112 22.97 8.54 16.21
CA PHE A 112 21.84 7.70 16.63
C PHE A 112 22.28 6.67 17.67
N TRP A 113 23.33 5.89 17.38
CA TRP A 113 23.83 4.87 18.30
C TRP A 113 24.44 5.47 19.59
N ILE A 114 25.09 6.62 19.50
CA ILE A 114 25.62 7.33 20.68
C ILE A 114 24.47 7.79 21.59
N TYR A 115 23.50 8.49 21.03
CA TYR A 115 22.34 9.00 21.80
C TYR A 115 21.49 7.87 22.37
N LYS A 116 21.19 6.85 21.57
CA LYS A 116 20.48 5.65 22.04
C LYS A 116 21.19 5.00 23.24
N ASN A 117 22.53 4.86 23.19
CA ASN A 117 23.29 4.28 24.29
C ASN A 117 23.35 5.18 25.54
N GLN A 118 23.13 6.47 25.38
CA GLN A 118 23.01 7.43 26.48
C GLN A 118 21.59 7.54 27.02
N ASN A 119 20.62 6.76 26.51
CA ASN A 119 19.18 6.87 26.75
C ASN A 119 18.57 8.24 26.37
N LYS A 120 19.23 8.99 25.48
CA LYS A 120 18.73 10.24 24.90
C LYS A 120 17.89 9.91 23.66
N PHE A 121 16.68 9.36 23.91
CA PHE A 121 15.88 8.80 22.84
C PHE A 121 15.30 9.85 21.90
N GLN A 122 14.98 11.05 22.42
CA GLN A 122 14.58 12.21 21.64
C GLN A 122 15.67 12.59 20.63
N ASP A 123 16.91 12.85 21.11
CA ASP A 123 18.04 13.18 20.24
C ASP A 123 18.31 12.08 19.20
N ALA A 124 18.20 10.79 19.62
CA ALA A 124 18.38 9.67 18.72
C ALA A 124 17.32 9.64 17.60
N PHE A 125 16.07 9.94 17.94
CA PHE A 125 14.98 10.00 16.97
C PHE A 125 15.16 11.17 15.99
N GLU A 126 15.50 12.36 16.48
CA GLU A 126 15.72 13.54 15.63
C GLU A 126 16.83 13.34 14.59
N VAL A 127 17.97 12.75 15.00
CA VAL A 127 19.05 12.46 14.05
C VAL A 127 18.66 11.36 13.05
N LEU A 128 17.78 10.44 13.44
CA LEU A 128 17.23 9.43 12.57
C LEU A 128 16.34 10.05 11.47
N VAL A 129 15.45 10.97 11.83
CA VAL A 129 14.61 11.70 10.87
C VAL A 129 15.45 12.54 9.91
N LYS A 130 16.49 13.24 10.42
CA LYS A 130 17.45 13.98 9.57
C LYS A 130 18.16 13.04 8.61
N ARG A 131 18.60 11.86 9.08
CA ARG A 131 19.25 10.84 8.24
C ARG A 131 18.31 10.35 7.15
N GLU A 132 17.08 10.02 7.48
CA GLU A 132 16.07 9.55 6.53
C GLU A 132 15.83 10.53 5.38
N LYS A 133 15.70 11.83 5.70
CA LYS A 133 15.54 12.89 4.69
C LYS A 133 16.70 12.91 3.70
N ILE A 134 17.94 12.76 4.19
CA ILE A 134 19.13 12.73 3.30
C ILE A 134 19.14 11.44 2.47
N VAL A 135 18.85 10.28 3.07
CA VAL A 135 18.78 9.00 2.35
C VAL A 135 17.73 9.07 1.24
N LYS A 136 16.51 9.57 1.52
CA LYS A 136 15.45 9.74 0.54
C LYS A 136 15.79 10.70 -0.61
N SER A 137 16.80 11.58 -0.43
CA SER A 137 17.31 12.47 -1.49
C SER A 137 18.33 11.83 -2.42
N LEU A 138 18.73 10.58 -2.19
CA LEU A 138 19.64 9.83 -3.06
C LEU A 138 18.87 9.18 -4.22
N ALA A 139 19.61 8.78 -5.28
CA ALA A 139 19.02 8.04 -6.39
C ALA A 139 18.48 6.67 -5.94
N LYS A 140 17.22 6.38 -6.19
CA LYS A 140 16.53 5.18 -5.70
C LYS A 140 17.09 3.85 -6.21
N LYS A 141 17.80 3.84 -7.33
CA LYS A 141 18.44 2.64 -7.91
C LYS A 141 19.82 2.36 -7.33
N ASP A 142 20.36 3.24 -6.47
CA ASP A 142 21.67 3.04 -5.87
C ASP A 142 21.59 2.01 -4.73
N TYR A 143 22.48 1.03 -4.75
CA TYR A 143 22.66 0.07 -3.66
C TYR A 143 22.84 0.78 -2.30
N TYR A 144 23.61 1.88 -2.29
CA TYR A 144 23.81 2.67 -1.07
C TYR A 144 22.51 3.28 -0.54
N TYR A 145 21.60 3.72 -1.43
CA TYR A 145 20.26 4.18 -1.05
C TYR A 145 19.50 3.08 -0.31
N THR A 146 19.40 1.90 -0.92
CA THR A 146 18.57 0.80 -0.41
C THR A 146 19.09 0.29 0.93
N THR A 147 20.40 0.07 1.07
CA THR A 147 21.00 -0.40 2.33
C THR A 147 20.86 0.61 3.46
N ASN A 148 21.01 1.91 3.16
CA ASN A 148 20.83 2.94 4.18
C ASN A 148 19.36 3.19 4.53
N LEU A 149 18.42 2.99 3.61
CA LEU A 149 17.00 3.04 3.91
C LEU A 149 16.61 1.91 4.87
N LEU A 150 16.99 0.66 4.57
CA LEU A 150 16.75 -0.48 5.46
C LEU A 150 17.37 -0.30 6.85
N SER A 151 18.59 0.24 6.91
CA SER A 151 19.24 0.57 8.17
C SER A 151 18.52 1.68 8.94
N THR A 152 17.87 2.60 8.25
CA THR A 152 17.06 3.66 8.87
C THR A 152 15.76 3.10 9.43
N GLU A 153 15.05 2.26 8.66
CA GLU A 153 13.85 1.54 9.09
C GLU A 153 14.14 0.63 10.29
N TYR A 154 15.27 -0.09 10.28
CA TYR A 154 15.72 -0.87 11.43
C TYR A 154 15.93 -0.02 12.69
N ASN A 155 16.58 1.13 12.57
CA ASN A 155 16.79 2.05 13.68
C ASN A 155 15.48 2.64 14.21
N LEU A 156 14.51 2.91 13.33
CA LEU A 156 13.16 3.34 13.71
C LEU A 156 12.45 2.25 14.53
N ALA A 157 12.50 1.01 14.08
CA ALA A 157 11.93 -0.12 14.81
C ALA A 157 12.57 -0.30 16.21
N ILE A 158 13.89 -0.06 16.33
CA ILE A 158 14.58 -0.07 17.64
C ILE A 158 13.98 1.00 18.56
N ILE A 159 13.81 2.24 18.09
CA ILE A 159 13.21 3.31 18.90
C ILE A 159 11.78 2.97 19.29
N LYS A 160 10.93 2.55 18.33
CA LYS A 160 9.56 2.12 18.62
C LYS A 160 9.51 1.01 19.68
N SER A 161 10.41 0.01 19.59
CA SER A 161 10.52 -1.04 20.62
C SER A 161 10.96 -0.51 21.99
N ILE A 162 11.82 0.51 22.05
CA ILE A 162 12.22 1.15 23.31
C ILE A 162 11.05 1.92 23.94
N LEU A 163 10.23 2.55 23.11
CA LEU A 163 9.05 3.31 23.52
C LEU A 163 7.86 2.44 23.94
N GLY A 164 7.91 1.12 23.67
CA GLY A 164 6.85 0.18 23.99
C GLY A 164 5.88 -0.08 22.84
N LEU A 165 6.10 0.51 21.66
CA LEU A 165 5.32 0.30 20.43
C LEU A 165 5.78 -0.99 19.74
N TYR A 166 5.59 -2.11 20.43
CA TYR A 166 6.17 -3.41 20.05
C TYR A 166 5.61 -3.96 18.75
N GLU A 167 4.30 -3.81 18.51
CA GLU A 167 3.65 -4.33 17.30
C GLU A 167 4.14 -3.58 16.05
N GLU A 168 4.16 -2.27 16.13
CA GLU A 168 4.67 -1.42 15.03
C GLU A 168 6.15 -1.71 14.75
N ALA A 169 6.96 -1.89 15.79
CA ALA A 169 8.35 -2.28 15.64
C ALA A 169 8.49 -3.64 14.94
N ARG A 170 7.66 -4.64 15.30
CA ARG A 170 7.65 -5.96 14.66
C ARG A 170 7.21 -5.90 13.21
N GLN A 171 6.21 -5.10 12.90
CA GLN A 171 5.75 -4.93 11.52
C GLN A 171 6.89 -4.42 10.63
N ILE A 172 7.54 -3.32 11.03
CA ILE A 172 8.69 -2.77 10.29
C ILE A 172 9.78 -3.84 10.12
N LEU A 173 10.14 -4.53 11.22
CA LEU A 173 11.22 -5.52 11.19
C LEU A 173 10.90 -6.71 10.29
N LYS A 174 9.67 -7.20 10.29
CA LYS A 174 9.25 -8.30 9.42
C LYS A 174 9.25 -7.89 7.94
N GLU A 175 8.91 -6.64 7.63
CA GLU A 175 8.94 -6.11 6.26
C GLU A 175 10.36 -5.94 5.71
N ILE A 176 11.34 -5.60 6.55
CA ILE A 176 12.72 -5.41 6.11
C ILE A 176 13.50 -6.73 5.96
N VAL A 177 13.12 -7.81 6.65
CA VAL A 177 13.82 -9.11 6.58
C VAL A 177 13.93 -9.63 5.13
N PRO A 178 12.85 -9.80 4.36
CA PRO A 178 12.95 -10.30 2.99
C PRO A 178 13.73 -9.35 2.07
N LYS A 179 13.55 -8.03 2.23
CA LYS A 179 14.30 -7.03 1.47
C LYS A 179 15.81 -7.12 1.77
N HIS A 180 16.14 -7.31 3.05
CA HIS A 180 17.53 -7.45 3.47
C HIS A 180 18.18 -8.71 2.87
N ILE A 181 17.48 -9.85 2.92
CA ILE A 181 17.96 -11.10 2.31
C ILE A 181 18.17 -10.91 0.81
N SER A 182 17.19 -10.35 0.08
CA SER A 182 17.28 -10.15 -1.38
C SER A 182 18.48 -9.29 -1.79
N ILE A 183 18.81 -8.24 -1.04
CA ILE A 183 19.92 -7.33 -1.38
C ILE A 183 21.29 -7.99 -1.21
N TYR A 184 21.42 -8.89 -0.27
CA TYR A 184 22.71 -9.48 0.06
C TYR A 184 22.91 -10.89 -0.51
N SER A 185 21.84 -11.57 -1.00
CA SER A 185 21.95 -12.91 -1.58
C SER A 185 22.85 -12.97 -2.81
N ASP A 186 22.95 -11.87 -3.58
CA ASP A 186 23.67 -11.83 -4.84
C ASP A 186 25.16 -11.43 -4.70
N LEU A 187 25.70 -11.30 -3.47
CA LEU A 187 26.98 -10.65 -3.23
C LEU A 187 27.92 -11.55 -2.40
N ASN A 188 28.74 -12.34 -3.07
CA ASN A 188 29.69 -13.29 -2.45
C ASN A 188 30.62 -12.68 -1.37
N GLU A 189 31.03 -11.42 -1.49
CA GLU A 189 31.93 -10.75 -0.52
C GLU A 189 31.24 -10.13 0.70
N ARG A 190 29.89 -10.12 0.75
CA ARG A 190 29.11 -9.40 1.78
C ARG A 190 28.30 -10.30 2.69
N ASP A 191 28.51 -11.59 2.62
CA ASP A 191 27.83 -12.59 3.45
C ASP A 191 27.98 -12.32 4.96
N TYR A 192 29.14 -11.79 5.39
CA TYR A 192 29.34 -11.39 6.79
C TYR A 192 28.36 -10.32 7.26
N TYR A 193 28.19 -9.22 6.50
CA TYR A 193 27.28 -8.14 6.87
C TYR A 193 25.80 -8.55 6.74
N LEU A 194 25.47 -9.39 5.77
CA LEU A 194 24.15 -10.00 5.66
C LEU A 194 23.79 -10.76 6.94
N LYS A 195 24.65 -11.67 7.34
CA LYS A 195 24.46 -12.51 8.53
C LYS A 195 24.40 -11.66 9.81
N LEU A 196 25.31 -10.68 9.97
CA LEU A 196 25.35 -9.81 11.14
C LEU A 196 24.09 -8.97 11.30
N ASN A 197 23.64 -8.32 10.22
CA ASN A 197 22.44 -7.49 10.26
C ASN A 197 21.18 -8.35 10.39
N LEU A 198 21.08 -9.46 9.67
CA LEU A 198 19.93 -10.37 9.74
C LEU A 198 19.78 -10.95 11.14
N SER A 199 20.86 -11.40 11.76
CA SER A 199 20.83 -11.92 13.14
C SER A 199 20.39 -10.83 14.14
N SER A 200 20.85 -9.59 13.94
CA SER A 200 20.46 -8.43 14.78
C SER A 200 18.97 -8.08 14.62
N ILE A 201 18.45 -8.13 13.38
CA ILE A 201 17.02 -7.89 13.11
C ILE A 201 16.18 -8.97 13.77
N LEU A 202 16.51 -10.24 13.56
CA LEU A 202 15.80 -11.39 14.16
C LEU A 202 15.83 -11.32 15.70
N ASN A 203 16.99 -11.00 16.30
CA ASN A 203 17.08 -10.79 17.74
C ASN A 203 16.17 -9.65 18.21
N THR A 204 16.08 -8.54 17.47
CA THR A 204 15.23 -7.40 17.84
C THR A 204 13.74 -7.75 17.76
N ILE A 205 13.34 -8.60 16.80
CA ILE A 205 11.98 -9.15 16.74
C ILE A 205 11.72 -9.99 17.98
N GLY A 206 12.64 -10.91 18.34
CA GLY A 206 12.52 -11.73 19.55
C GLY A 206 12.43 -10.90 20.83
N GLU A 207 13.28 -9.85 20.97
CA GLU A 207 13.20 -8.91 22.10
C GLU A 207 11.86 -8.18 22.18
N SER A 208 11.28 -7.84 21.03
CA SER A 208 9.98 -7.18 20.96
C SER A 208 8.87 -8.09 21.48
N TYR A 209 8.85 -9.37 21.10
CA TYR A 209 7.93 -10.38 21.63
C TYR A 209 8.15 -10.61 23.13
N LEU A 210 9.40 -10.77 23.56
CA LEU A 210 9.73 -10.94 24.99
C LEU A 210 9.22 -9.79 25.85
N LYS A 211 9.31 -8.54 25.37
CA LYS A 211 8.88 -7.35 26.12
C LYS A 211 7.38 -7.08 26.03
N SER A 212 6.67 -7.55 25.01
CA SER A 212 5.22 -7.44 24.88
C SER A 212 4.46 -8.49 25.68
N SER A 213 5.13 -9.59 26.07
CA SER A 213 4.50 -10.66 26.85
C SER A 213 4.03 -10.14 28.20
N LYS A 214 2.74 -10.37 28.51
CA LYS A 214 2.10 -9.92 29.76
C LYS A 214 2.07 -11.02 30.82
N HIS A 215 2.12 -12.27 30.40
CA HIS A 215 1.97 -13.45 31.25
C HIS A 215 3.04 -14.49 30.92
N GLU A 216 3.38 -15.33 31.87
CA GLU A 216 4.38 -16.41 31.74
C GLU A 216 4.00 -17.49 30.71
N THR A 217 2.70 -17.65 30.43
CA THR A 217 2.15 -18.58 29.43
C THR A 217 1.85 -17.92 28.08
N SER A 218 2.29 -16.70 27.88
CA SER A 218 2.01 -15.94 26.64
C SER A 218 2.66 -16.62 25.42
N SER A 219 1.91 -16.78 24.33
CA SER A 219 2.43 -17.22 23.02
C SER A 219 3.53 -16.31 22.47
N ASP A 220 3.60 -15.06 22.95
CA ASP A 220 4.69 -14.14 22.64
C ASP A 220 6.05 -14.68 23.11
N LEU A 221 6.10 -15.40 24.26
CA LEU A 221 7.34 -16.00 24.74
C LEU A 221 7.84 -17.13 23.84
N ASP A 222 6.93 -17.91 23.25
CA ASP A 222 7.29 -18.95 22.29
C ASP A 222 7.77 -18.31 20.98
N SER A 223 7.09 -17.26 20.51
CA SER A 223 7.54 -16.46 19.37
C SER A 223 8.92 -15.87 19.60
N ALA A 224 9.18 -15.30 20.79
CA ALA A 224 10.50 -14.78 21.16
C ALA A 224 11.58 -15.86 21.05
N SER A 225 11.33 -17.06 21.61
CA SER A 225 12.26 -18.20 21.53
C SER A 225 12.57 -18.59 20.08
N VAL A 226 11.55 -18.68 19.22
CA VAL A 226 11.72 -18.98 17.78
C VAL A 226 12.64 -17.98 17.12
N TYR A 227 12.42 -16.67 17.32
CA TYR A 227 13.25 -15.65 16.70
C TYR A 227 14.67 -15.60 17.25
N PHE A 228 14.88 -15.84 18.55
CA PHE A 228 16.23 -15.94 19.13
C PHE A 228 17.00 -17.15 18.59
N LYS A 229 16.36 -18.31 18.44
CA LYS A 229 16.94 -19.49 17.79
C LYS A 229 17.33 -19.19 16.35
N ARG A 230 16.46 -18.56 15.59
CA ARG A 230 16.77 -18.15 14.20
C ARG A 230 17.97 -17.19 14.15
N ALA A 231 18.05 -16.22 15.06
CA ALA A 231 19.20 -15.30 15.14
C ALA A 231 20.50 -16.06 15.46
N PHE A 232 20.45 -17.02 16.39
CA PHE A 232 21.58 -17.88 16.74
C PHE A 232 22.05 -18.74 15.56
N GLU A 233 21.12 -19.39 14.84
CA GLU A 233 21.47 -20.21 13.66
C GLU A 233 22.14 -19.39 12.54
N VAL A 234 21.79 -18.12 12.39
CA VAL A 234 22.47 -17.22 11.44
C VAL A 234 23.90 -16.94 11.90
N VAL A 235 24.10 -16.64 13.19
CA VAL A 235 25.42 -16.31 13.75
C VAL A 235 26.37 -17.50 13.78
N LYS A 236 25.85 -18.71 14.04
CA LYS A 236 26.62 -19.95 14.04
C LYS A 236 27.31 -20.23 12.69
N LYS A 237 26.77 -19.67 11.59
CA LYS A 237 27.35 -19.79 10.24
C LYS A 237 28.46 -18.78 9.94
N PHE A 238 28.92 -18.01 10.92
CA PHE A 238 30.04 -17.08 10.70
C PHE A 238 31.37 -17.81 10.59
N ASN A 239 32.16 -17.35 9.64
CA ASN A 239 33.57 -17.79 9.49
C ASN A 239 34.45 -16.53 9.30
N PRO A 240 35.30 -16.16 10.25
CA PRO A 240 35.55 -16.82 11.54
C PRO A 240 34.35 -16.70 12.51
N PRO A 241 34.22 -17.62 13.50
CA PRO A 241 33.13 -17.62 14.46
C PRO A 241 33.03 -16.33 15.27
N HIS A 242 31.80 -15.80 15.44
CA HIS A 242 31.55 -14.59 16.23
C HIS A 242 31.02 -14.97 17.64
N LYS A 243 31.90 -15.55 18.47
CA LYS A 243 31.57 -16.15 19.77
C LYS A 243 30.78 -15.23 20.71
N ASP A 244 31.08 -13.91 20.73
CA ASP A 244 30.32 -12.93 21.53
C ASP A 244 28.82 -12.89 21.18
N SER A 245 28.50 -12.91 19.86
CA SER A 245 27.11 -12.91 19.41
C SER A 245 26.43 -14.25 19.60
N GLU A 246 27.16 -15.36 19.39
CA GLU A 246 26.64 -16.70 19.66
C GLU A 246 26.18 -16.82 21.11
N THR A 247 27.07 -16.52 22.07
CA THR A 247 26.76 -16.57 23.49
C THR A 247 25.65 -15.58 23.86
N LEU A 248 25.65 -14.36 23.28
CA LEU A 248 24.60 -13.37 23.55
C LEU A 248 23.23 -13.90 23.15
N TYR A 249 23.10 -14.53 21.97
CA TYR A 249 21.80 -15.02 21.49
C TYR A 249 21.37 -16.30 22.20
N GLN A 250 22.30 -17.14 22.63
CA GLN A 250 22.00 -18.25 23.54
C GLN A 250 21.44 -17.75 24.88
N LEU A 251 22.01 -16.68 25.45
CA LEU A 251 21.50 -16.08 26.70
C LEU A 251 20.09 -15.47 26.56
N ARG A 252 19.60 -15.20 25.34
CA ARG A 252 18.20 -14.78 25.13
C ARG A 252 17.20 -15.87 25.49
N GLU A 253 17.53 -17.14 25.30
CA GLU A 253 16.67 -18.25 25.75
C GLU A 253 16.59 -18.30 27.28
N VAL A 254 17.66 -17.92 27.98
CA VAL A 254 17.63 -17.76 29.44
C VAL A 254 16.64 -16.67 29.86
N GLU A 255 16.59 -15.54 29.13
CA GLU A 255 15.63 -14.47 29.42
C GLU A 255 14.18 -14.94 29.20
N VAL A 256 13.92 -15.78 28.20
CA VAL A 256 12.60 -16.40 28.00
C VAL A 256 12.23 -17.32 29.15
N LEU A 257 13.17 -18.15 29.65
CA LEU A 257 12.92 -19.03 30.80
C LEU A 257 12.64 -18.22 32.07
N ILE A 258 13.36 -17.13 32.30
CA ILE A 258 13.10 -16.20 33.43
C ILE A 258 11.69 -15.61 33.33
N SER A 259 11.27 -15.17 32.13
CA SER A 259 9.92 -14.65 31.91
C SER A 259 8.84 -15.72 32.10
N LYS A 260 9.16 -17.01 31.84
CA LYS A 260 8.31 -18.18 32.15
C LYS A 260 8.41 -18.62 33.62
N LYS A 261 9.09 -17.87 34.49
CA LYS A 261 9.38 -18.19 35.90
C LYS A 261 10.10 -19.54 36.14
N ARG A 262 10.78 -20.08 35.11
CA ARG A 262 11.54 -21.31 35.15
C ARG A 262 12.99 -21.05 35.59
N PHE A 263 13.17 -20.53 36.81
CA PHE A 263 14.47 -19.99 37.27
C PHE A 263 15.56 -21.04 37.42
N LYS A 264 15.24 -22.25 37.87
CA LYS A 264 16.20 -23.36 37.96
C LYS A 264 16.71 -23.79 36.59
N ASP A 265 15.80 -23.89 35.61
CA ASP A 265 16.17 -24.25 34.24
C ASP A 265 17.01 -23.14 33.59
N ALA A 266 16.69 -21.85 33.89
CA ALA A 266 17.48 -20.73 33.46
C ALA A 266 18.93 -20.78 33.99
N LEU A 267 19.13 -21.13 35.26
CA LEU A 267 20.47 -21.30 35.85
C LEU A 267 21.24 -22.46 35.22
N ASN A 268 20.60 -23.62 35.01
CA ASN A 268 21.20 -24.76 34.34
C ASN A 268 21.64 -24.41 32.92
N LEU A 269 20.80 -23.67 32.19
CA LEU A 269 21.11 -23.21 30.84
C LEU A 269 22.27 -22.20 30.81
N ILE A 270 22.33 -21.27 31.76
CA ILE A 270 23.48 -20.39 31.93
C ILE A 270 24.77 -21.17 32.13
N GLN A 271 24.77 -22.16 33.01
CA GLN A 271 25.94 -23.02 33.28
C GLN A 271 26.42 -23.72 32.02
N LYS A 272 25.51 -24.31 31.24
CA LYS A 272 25.80 -24.97 29.96
C LYS A 272 26.48 -24.02 28.96
N TYR A 273 25.98 -22.78 28.81
CA TYR A 273 26.49 -21.85 27.81
C TYR A 273 27.77 -21.11 28.24
N THR A 274 28.05 -21.09 29.52
CA THR A 274 29.20 -20.34 30.07
C THR A 274 30.44 -21.19 30.30
N ALA A 275 30.35 -22.50 30.23
CA ALA A 275 31.48 -23.40 30.39
C ALA A 275 32.66 -23.08 29.45
N ASN A 276 32.43 -22.41 28.34
CA ASN A 276 33.43 -22.10 27.29
C ASN A 276 33.59 -20.59 26.97
N SER A 277 33.03 -19.65 27.76
CA SER A 277 33.07 -18.22 27.39
C SER A 277 33.75 -17.35 28.46
N ALA A 278 34.92 -16.82 28.11
CA ALA A 278 35.69 -15.89 28.96
C ALA A 278 35.49 -14.40 28.60
N LEU A 279 34.47 -14.04 27.83
CA LEU A 279 34.34 -12.70 27.25
C LEU A 279 33.61 -11.72 28.17
N PHE A 280 34.23 -10.59 28.47
CA PHE A 280 33.80 -9.56 29.44
C PHE A 280 32.36 -9.04 29.23
N LYS A 281 31.89 -8.89 27.99
CA LYS A 281 30.52 -8.41 27.73
C LYS A 281 29.44 -9.40 28.14
N THR A 282 29.69 -10.68 27.94
CA THR A 282 28.80 -11.76 28.32
C THR A 282 28.79 -11.96 29.83
N THR A 283 29.92 -11.78 30.53
CA THR A 283 30.01 -11.91 32.00
C THR A 283 29.06 -10.98 32.74
N GLN A 284 28.92 -9.72 32.31
CA GLN A 284 27.96 -8.82 32.95
C GLN A 284 26.51 -9.26 32.75
N THR A 285 26.15 -9.69 31.53
CA THR A 285 24.81 -10.23 31.24
C THR A 285 24.54 -11.46 32.10
N ILE A 286 25.51 -12.37 32.18
CA ILE A 286 25.43 -13.58 33.00
C ILE A 286 25.19 -13.26 34.47
N ASN A 287 26.01 -12.35 35.04
CA ASN A 287 25.86 -11.97 36.45
C ASN A 287 24.47 -11.35 36.73
N SER A 288 23.95 -10.51 35.84
CA SER A 288 22.60 -9.95 36.00
C SER A 288 21.51 -11.02 35.94
N LEU A 289 21.61 -11.98 35.02
CA LEU A 289 20.62 -13.05 34.89
C LEU A 289 20.66 -14.00 36.09
N LYS A 290 21.88 -14.35 36.57
CA LYS A 290 22.05 -15.13 37.80
C LYS A 290 21.47 -14.41 39.01
N ALA A 291 21.78 -13.12 39.20
CA ALA A 291 21.23 -12.34 40.29
C ALA A 291 19.68 -12.35 40.29
N ILE A 292 19.04 -12.16 39.12
CA ILE A 292 17.58 -12.24 38.97
C ILE A 292 17.06 -13.62 39.37
N CYS A 293 17.68 -14.69 38.87
CA CYS A 293 17.24 -16.06 39.16
C CYS A 293 17.36 -16.39 40.65
N PHE A 294 18.50 -16.07 41.29
CA PHE A 294 18.71 -16.35 42.71
C PHE A 294 17.80 -15.50 43.62
N TYR A 295 17.53 -14.25 43.23
CA TYR A 295 16.56 -13.40 43.94
C TYR A 295 15.17 -14.05 43.98
N GLN A 296 14.69 -14.52 42.81
CA GLN A 296 13.40 -15.18 42.71
C GLN A 296 13.35 -16.55 43.44
N LEU A 297 14.49 -17.24 43.53
CA LEU A 297 14.64 -18.47 44.32
C LEU A 297 14.90 -18.21 45.79
N LYS A 298 14.89 -16.96 46.27
CA LYS A 298 15.13 -16.53 47.68
C LYS A 298 16.50 -16.97 48.20
N ASN A 299 17.51 -17.10 47.34
CA ASN A 299 18.89 -17.38 47.73
C ASN A 299 19.63 -16.03 47.94
N ASN A 300 19.66 -15.56 49.19
CA ASN A 300 20.14 -14.22 49.55
C ASN A 300 21.63 -14.05 49.22
N ASP A 301 22.48 -14.99 49.60
CA ASP A 301 23.94 -14.89 49.44
C ASP A 301 24.34 -14.85 47.96
N SER A 302 23.77 -15.72 47.15
CA SER A 302 24.02 -15.73 45.70
C SER A 302 23.46 -14.46 45.03
N THR A 303 22.32 -13.98 45.46
CA THR A 303 21.73 -12.73 44.98
C THR A 303 22.67 -11.55 45.18
N LEU A 304 23.13 -11.36 46.43
CA LEU A 304 24.08 -10.29 46.77
C LEU A 304 25.40 -10.45 46.01
N TYR A 305 25.95 -11.64 45.96
CA TYR A 305 27.21 -11.93 45.25
C TYR A 305 27.13 -11.52 43.77
N TYR A 306 26.17 -12.04 43.05
CA TYR A 306 26.07 -11.78 41.60
C TYR A 306 25.65 -10.32 41.30
N SER A 307 24.84 -9.70 42.12
CA SER A 307 24.48 -8.29 42.01
C SER A 307 25.71 -7.38 42.21
N LYS A 308 26.54 -7.64 43.22
CA LYS A 308 27.80 -6.90 43.47
C LYS A 308 28.80 -7.14 42.33
N GLN A 309 28.93 -8.36 41.83
CA GLN A 309 29.79 -8.68 40.67
C GLN A 309 29.34 -7.94 39.39
N PHE A 310 28.04 -7.82 39.15
CA PHE A 310 27.49 -7.02 38.08
C PHE A 310 27.91 -5.54 38.24
N LEU A 311 27.69 -4.94 39.39
CA LEU A 311 27.98 -3.53 39.65
C LEU A 311 29.49 -3.21 39.67
N LYS A 312 30.35 -4.08 40.16
CA LYS A 312 31.82 -3.90 40.16
C LYS A 312 32.34 -3.61 38.74
N ASN A 313 31.73 -4.23 37.73
CA ASN A 313 32.12 -4.06 36.34
C ASN A 313 31.29 -2.98 35.62
N TYR A 314 30.14 -2.58 36.19
CA TYR A 314 29.21 -1.60 35.59
C TYR A 314 29.79 -0.19 35.54
N THR A 315 30.50 0.25 36.59
CA THR A 315 31.09 1.59 36.69
C THR A 315 32.04 1.94 35.55
N LYS A 316 32.53 0.93 34.82
CA LYS A 316 33.47 1.08 33.68
C LYS A 316 32.78 1.17 32.30
N LYS A 317 31.47 0.85 32.16
CA LYS A 317 30.77 0.87 30.85
C LYS A 317 29.28 1.24 30.94
N PRO A 318 28.87 2.42 30.42
CA PRO A 318 27.48 2.91 30.55
C PRO A 318 26.42 2.15 29.73
N LYS A 319 26.76 1.09 29.01
CA LYS A 319 25.86 0.42 28.04
C LYS A 319 24.74 -0.47 28.62
N ILE A 320 24.74 -0.74 29.94
CA ILE A 320 23.83 -1.74 30.55
C ILE A 320 22.84 -1.09 31.55
N LYS A 321 22.50 0.19 31.36
CA LYS A 321 21.68 0.94 32.31
C LYS A 321 20.35 0.27 32.69
N LYS A 322 19.62 -0.35 31.75
CA LYS A 322 18.34 -0.97 32.07
C LYS A 322 18.49 -2.17 33.02
N ARG A 323 19.55 -2.99 32.83
CA ARG A 323 19.86 -4.09 33.77
C ARG A 323 20.32 -3.59 35.12
N ALA A 324 21.04 -2.45 35.14
CA ALA A 324 21.49 -1.80 36.38
C ALA A 324 20.29 -1.37 37.23
N ILE A 325 19.26 -0.79 36.63
CA ILE A 325 18.03 -0.43 37.38
C ILE A 325 17.43 -1.66 38.07
N SER A 326 17.29 -2.79 37.34
CA SER A 326 16.77 -4.02 37.96
C SER A 326 17.69 -4.58 39.06
N ILE A 327 18.99 -4.44 38.92
CA ILE A 327 19.95 -4.90 39.94
C ILE A 327 19.95 -3.97 41.15
N HIS A 328 19.83 -2.67 40.97
CA HIS A 328 19.69 -1.72 42.11
C HIS A 328 18.38 -1.99 42.88
N ASP A 329 17.27 -2.27 42.16
CA ASP A 329 15.99 -2.64 42.79
C ASP A 329 16.10 -3.95 43.58
N ILE A 330 16.73 -4.99 43.00
CA ILE A 330 17.00 -6.26 43.71
C ILE A 330 17.84 -6.02 44.96
N LEU A 331 18.88 -5.18 44.89
CA LEU A 331 19.72 -4.88 46.05
C LEU A 331 18.96 -4.09 47.11
N ALA A 332 18.14 -3.13 46.72
CA ALA A 332 17.31 -2.39 47.66
C ALA A 332 16.39 -3.33 48.44
N ASN A 333 15.68 -4.21 47.75
CA ASN A 333 14.81 -5.20 48.38
C ASN A 333 15.59 -6.20 49.26
N GLN A 334 16.75 -6.66 48.80
CA GLN A 334 17.57 -7.63 49.52
C GLN A 334 18.15 -7.03 50.81
N TYR A 335 18.67 -5.80 50.77
CA TYR A 335 19.15 -5.12 51.96
C TYR A 335 18.01 -4.77 52.94
N TYR A 336 16.82 -4.42 52.45
CA TYR A 336 15.64 -4.22 53.29
C TYR A 336 15.27 -5.51 54.05
N ASN A 337 15.23 -6.65 53.33
CA ASN A 337 14.95 -7.95 53.97
C ASN A 337 16.01 -8.33 55.02
N ASN A 338 17.25 -7.93 54.81
CA ASN A 338 18.36 -8.16 55.75
C ASN A 338 18.38 -7.11 56.90
N LYS A 339 17.43 -6.17 56.97
CA LYS A 339 17.37 -5.07 57.94
C LYS A 339 18.54 -4.07 57.82
N GLU A 340 19.22 -4.01 56.70
CA GLU A 340 20.28 -3.05 56.38
C GLU A 340 19.65 -1.80 55.73
N ILE A 341 18.96 -0.97 56.56
CA ILE A 341 18.07 0.08 56.07
C ILE A 341 18.81 1.16 55.28
N ASP A 342 20.01 1.59 55.66
CA ASP A 342 20.79 2.62 54.95
C ASP A 342 21.16 2.14 53.54
N SER A 343 21.58 0.88 53.43
CA SER A 343 21.89 0.29 52.10
C SER A 343 20.63 0.16 51.26
N ALA A 344 19.51 -0.27 51.82
CA ALA A 344 18.24 -0.38 51.13
C ALA A 344 17.77 0.99 50.60
N TYR A 345 17.83 2.02 51.43
CA TYR A 345 17.48 3.39 51.06
C TYR A 345 18.35 3.90 49.91
N LYS A 346 19.68 3.76 50.01
CA LYS A 346 20.63 4.17 48.97
C LYS A 346 20.30 3.58 47.60
N TYR A 347 20.06 2.26 47.54
CA TYR A 347 19.78 1.61 46.26
C TYR A 347 18.38 1.93 45.75
N SER A 348 17.39 2.16 46.60
CA SER A 348 16.06 2.64 46.26
C SER A 348 16.11 4.04 45.63
N GLU A 349 16.84 4.99 46.23
CA GLU A 349 17.03 6.33 45.65
C GLU A 349 17.64 6.27 44.23
N ILE A 350 18.70 5.45 44.05
CA ILE A 350 19.33 5.26 42.76
C ILE A 350 18.30 4.72 41.73
N THR A 351 17.53 3.72 42.13
CA THR A 351 16.51 3.10 41.26
C THR A 351 15.45 4.13 40.83
N ILE A 352 14.90 4.89 41.80
CA ILE A 352 13.88 5.91 41.52
C ILE A 352 14.43 7.01 40.62
N ALA A 353 15.64 7.51 40.87
CA ALA A 353 16.27 8.54 40.07
C ALA A 353 16.50 8.08 38.63
N GLU A 354 17.03 6.85 38.43
CA GLU A 354 17.27 6.28 37.10
C GLU A 354 15.97 6.02 36.34
N LEU A 355 14.91 5.52 37.02
CA LEU A 355 13.57 5.33 36.41
C LEU A 355 12.95 6.66 36.00
N LYS A 356 13.03 7.69 36.82
CA LYS A 356 12.51 9.03 36.54
C LYS A 356 13.13 9.59 35.25
N ILE A 357 14.47 9.51 35.13
CA ILE A 357 15.20 9.95 33.94
C ILE A 357 14.81 9.11 32.71
N LEU A 358 14.74 7.78 32.85
CA LEU A 358 14.38 6.90 31.76
C LEU A 358 12.98 7.19 31.24
N ASN A 359 12.00 7.36 32.11
CA ASN A 359 10.61 7.63 31.75
C ASN A 359 10.46 9.02 31.10
N LYS A 360 11.14 10.06 31.66
CA LYS A 360 11.19 11.38 31.03
C LYS A 360 11.69 11.28 29.56
N ASN A 361 12.85 10.65 29.37
CA ASN A 361 13.46 10.53 28.05
C ASN A 361 12.59 9.71 27.06
N LYS A 362 11.82 8.74 27.55
CA LYS A 362 10.87 7.99 26.72
C LYS A 362 9.67 8.84 26.33
N ASN A 363 9.09 9.58 27.27
CA ASN A 363 7.91 10.40 27.00
C ASN A 363 8.21 11.50 25.98
N GLU A 364 9.37 12.17 26.10
CA GLU A 364 9.82 13.17 25.12
C GLU A 364 9.94 12.55 23.71
N ALA A 365 10.59 11.40 23.59
CA ALA A 365 10.76 10.71 22.32
C ALA A 365 9.44 10.16 21.76
N ASN A 366 8.50 9.75 22.62
CA ASN A 366 7.20 9.23 22.21
C ASN A 366 6.36 10.31 21.52
N ASN A 367 6.34 11.52 22.06
CA ASN A 367 5.64 12.65 21.45
C ASN A 367 6.20 12.96 20.04
N SER A 368 7.52 12.94 19.89
CA SER A 368 8.16 13.18 18.58
C SER A 368 7.89 12.06 17.59
N CYS A 369 7.88 10.80 18.04
CA CYS A 369 7.55 9.64 17.21
C CYS A 369 6.09 9.71 16.73
N TYR A 370 5.17 10.04 17.61
CA TYR A 370 3.76 10.23 17.27
C TYR A 370 3.56 11.32 16.21
N LEU A 371 4.19 12.48 16.41
CA LEU A 371 4.10 13.59 15.47
C LEU A 371 4.65 13.22 14.07
N TYR A 372 5.76 12.50 14.04
CA TYR A 372 6.34 11.99 12.81
C TYR A 372 5.41 11.01 12.08
N ASP A 373 4.83 10.04 12.80
CA ASP A 373 3.89 9.07 12.23
C ASP A 373 2.63 9.78 11.68
N TYR A 374 2.12 10.77 12.40
CA TYR A 374 0.99 11.60 11.97
C TYR A 374 1.30 12.38 10.68
N GLN A 375 2.47 13.01 10.60
CA GLN A 375 2.91 13.74 9.41
C GLN A 375 3.07 12.80 8.21
N ASN A 376 3.68 11.63 8.39
CA ASN A 376 3.82 10.63 7.34
C ASN A 376 2.46 10.11 6.86
N ALA A 377 1.51 9.88 7.76
CA ALA A 377 0.15 9.48 7.40
C ALA A 377 -0.57 10.57 6.59
N GLN A 378 -0.40 11.85 6.97
CA GLN A 378 -0.95 12.97 6.19
C GLN A 378 -0.33 13.07 4.80
N GLU A 379 0.99 12.92 4.67
CA GLU A 379 1.66 12.94 3.36
C GLU A 379 1.19 11.76 2.49
N LEU A 380 1.08 10.57 3.05
CA LEU A 380 0.55 9.40 2.35
C LEU A 380 -0.88 9.65 1.86
N ASN A 381 -1.76 10.19 2.71
CA ASN A 381 -3.12 10.51 2.33
C ASN A 381 -3.17 11.54 1.19
N LYS A 382 -2.33 12.58 1.23
CA LYS A 382 -2.21 13.55 0.12
C LYS A 382 -1.78 12.86 -1.19
N LEU A 383 -0.83 11.93 -1.13
CA LEU A 383 -0.38 11.17 -2.30
C LEU A 383 -1.48 10.26 -2.85
N ILE A 384 -2.24 9.57 -1.98
CA ILE A 384 -3.38 8.73 -2.36
C ILE A 384 -4.45 9.58 -3.05
N LEU A 385 -4.84 10.71 -2.46
CA LEU A 385 -5.81 11.64 -3.03
C LEU A 385 -5.35 12.20 -4.38
N LYS A 386 -4.07 12.55 -4.51
CA LYS A 386 -3.49 13.00 -5.79
C LYS A 386 -3.57 11.90 -6.86
N LYS A 387 -3.26 10.65 -6.48
CA LYS A 387 -3.36 9.49 -7.37
C LYS A 387 -4.79 9.19 -7.78
N GLN A 388 -5.75 9.30 -6.85
CA GLN A 388 -7.19 9.15 -7.13
C GLN A 388 -7.67 10.26 -8.09
N LYS A 389 -7.36 11.53 -7.81
CA LYS A 389 -7.68 12.65 -8.70
C LYS A 389 -7.10 12.48 -10.12
N SER A 390 -5.88 11.97 -10.23
CA SER A 390 -5.27 11.65 -11.52
C SER A 390 -6.02 10.54 -12.24
N LYS A 391 -6.40 9.46 -11.53
CA LYS A 391 -7.20 8.36 -12.10
C LYS A 391 -8.58 8.83 -12.56
N THR A 392 -9.28 9.63 -11.74
CA THR A 392 -10.60 10.18 -12.11
C THR A 392 -10.50 11.11 -13.30
N LYS A 393 -9.48 11.99 -13.35
CA LYS A 393 -9.22 12.85 -14.52
C LYS A 393 -8.98 12.04 -15.79
N ASN A 394 -8.16 10.99 -15.73
CA ASN A 394 -7.90 10.13 -16.88
C ASN A 394 -9.18 9.39 -17.31
N LEU A 395 -9.98 8.89 -16.36
CA LEU A 395 -11.27 8.26 -16.64
C LEU A 395 -12.23 9.25 -17.31
N SER A 396 -12.32 10.49 -16.81
CA SER A 396 -13.17 11.53 -17.41
C SER A 396 -12.73 11.88 -18.83
N ILE A 397 -11.43 11.89 -19.13
CA ILE A 397 -10.93 12.10 -20.49
C ILE A 397 -11.34 10.93 -21.40
N ILE A 398 -11.19 9.68 -20.91
CA ILE A 398 -11.60 8.49 -21.67
C ILE A 398 -13.11 8.50 -21.94
N THR A 399 -13.94 8.81 -20.92
CA THR A 399 -15.40 8.89 -21.09
C THR A 399 -15.79 9.99 -22.08
N PHE A 400 -15.13 11.14 -22.03
CA PHE A 400 -15.34 12.23 -22.97
C PHE A 400 -15.01 11.81 -24.43
N LEU A 401 -13.87 11.12 -24.62
CA LEU A 401 -13.49 10.60 -25.95
C LEU A 401 -14.49 9.54 -26.46
N VAL A 402 -14.99 8.67 -25.59
CA VAL A 402 -16.03 7.69 -25.94
C VAL A 402 -17.31 8.39 -26.36
N ILE A 403 -17.74 9.42 -25.65
CA ILE A 403 -18.93 10.21 -26.00
C ILE A 403 -18.74 10.88 -27.38
N LEU A 404 -17.59 11.47 -27.63
CA LEU A 404 -17.27 12.06 -28.94
C LEU A 404 -17.32 11.01 -30.06
N LEU A 405 -16.78 9.81 -29.80
CA LEU A 405 -16.84 8.72 -30.76
C LEU A 405 -18.28 8.28 -31.07
N VAL A 406 -19.11 8.16 -30.03
CA VAL A 406 -20.54 7.84 -30.20
C VAL A 406 -21.26 8.93 -31.01
N ILE A 407 -21.01 10.20 -30.71
CA ILE A 407 -21.58 11.33 -31.48
C ILE A 407 -21.14 11.24 -32.95
N LEU A 408 -19.87 10.97 -33.20
CA LEU A 408 -19.36 10.81 -34.56
C LEU A 408 -20.05 9.65 -35.31
N ILE A 409 -20.20 8.49 -34.64
CA ILE A 409 -20.90 7.32 -35.22
C ILE A 409 -22.36 7.68 -35.54
N VAL A 410 -23.06 8.32 -34.61
CA VAL A 410 -24.46 8.77 -34.82
C VAL A 410 -24.54 9.75 -35.99
N TYR A 411 -23.60 10.71 -36.09
CA TYR A 411 -23.52 11.62 -37.21
C TYR A 411 -23.30 10.91 -38.54
N LEU A 412 -22.39 9.95 -38.59
CA LEU A 412 -22.12 9.16 -39.80
C LEU A 412 -23.34 8.31 -40.22
N LEU A 413 -24.03 7.68 -39.23
CA LEU A 413 -25.25 6.95 -39.46
C LEU A 413 -26.39 7.86 -39.96
N PHE A 414 -26.53 9.04 -39.38
CA PHE A 414 -27.50 10.05 -39.81
C PHE A 414 -27.22 10.49 -41.25
N LYS A 415 -25.98 10.83 -41.57
CA LYS A 415 -25.55 11.17 -42.94
C LYS A 415 -25.81 10.04 -43.95
N ARG A 416 -25.54 8.78 -43.53
CA ARG A 416 -25.86 7.60 -44.35
C ARG A 416 -27.37 7.42 -44.57
N ASN A 417 -28.18 7.64 -43.51
CA ASN A 417 -29.64 7.57 -43.62
C ASN A 417 -30.23 8.64 -44.53
N ILE A 418 -29.71 9.86 -44.51
CA ILE A 418 -30.10 10.93 -45.43
C ILE A 418 -29.80 10.51 -46.89
N LYS A 419 -28.59 9.94 -47.12
CA LYS A 419 -28.21 9.49 -48.46
C LYS A 419 -29.12 8.36 -48.98
N ILE A 420 -29.46 7.41 -48.08
CA ILE A 420 -30.37 6.30 -48.41
C ILE A 420 -31.81 6.85 -48.64
N SER A 421 -32.25 7.83 -47.87
CA SER A 421 -33.57 8.45 -48.07
C SER A 421 -33.65 9.19 -49.38
N GLN A 422 -32.60 9.88 -49.80
CA GLN A 422 -32.52 10.55 -51.08
C GLN A 422 -32.59 9.53 -52.26
N THR A 423 -31.79 8.46 -52.19
CA THR A 423 -31.84 7.42 -53.22
C THR A 423 -33.21 6.72 -53.26
N LEU A 424 -33.88 6.54 -52.11
CA LEU A 424 -35.26 6.00 -52.08
C LEU A 424 -36.29 6.96 -52.70
N ILE A 425 -36.12 8.28 -52.49
CA ILE A 425 -36.98 9.28 -53.13
C ILE A 425 -36.78 9.24 -54.64
N ASP A 426 -35.52 9.21 -55.11
CA ASP A 426 -35.21 9.15 -56.55
C ASP A 426 -35.78 7.89 -57.20
N VAL A 427 -35.63 6.71 -56.56
CA VAL A 427 -36.22 5.44 -57.04
C VAL A 427 -37.76 5.51 -57.01
N LYS A 428 -38.36 6.14 -55.97
CA LYS A 428 -39.80 6.30 -55.86
C LYS A 428 -40.37 7.23 -56.93
N THR A 429 -39.67 8.30 -57.25
CA THR A 429 -40.06 9.23 -58.35
C THR A 429 -39.95 8.55 -59.70
N GLU A 430 -38.91 7.74 -59.95
CA GLU A 430 -38.75 6.95 -61.16
C GLU A 430 -39.84 5.86 -61.28
N LEU A 431 -40.18 5.16 -60.18
CA LEU A 431 -41.29 4.20 -60.15
C LEU A 431 -42.66 4.89 -60.31
N GLN A 432 -42.86 6.08 -59.77
CA GLN A 432 -44.12 6.81 -59.95
C GLN A 432 -44.29 7.30 -61.39
N SER A 433 -43.21 7.71 -62.06
CA SER A 433 -43.26 8.06 -63.48
C SER A 433 -43.57 6.85 -64.37
N LYS A 434 -43.14 5.63 -63.97
CA LYS A 434 -43.48 4.36 -64.65
C LYS A 434 -44.89 3.84 -64.32
N LEU A 435 -45.45 4.19 -63.13
CA LEU A 435 -46.77 3.74 -62.66
C LEU A 435 -47.92 4.66 -63.09
N TYR A 436 -47.63 5.82 -63.70
CA TYR A 436 -48.65 6.72 -64.15
C TYR A 436 -49.40 6.22 -65.41
N VAL A 437 -49.12 5.01 -65.84
CA VAL A 437 -49.70 4.35 -67.01
C VAL A 437 -50.55 3.14 -66.62
N GLN A 438 -51.49 3.22 -65.68
CA GLN A 438 -52.67 2.35 -65.61
C GLN A 438 -53.50 2.57 -64.29
N LYS A 439 -54.23 3.67 -64.16
CA LYS A 439 -55.45 3.64 -63.36
C LYS A 439 -56.54 3.11 -64.29
N LYS A 440 -56.96 1.86 -64.14
CA LYS A 440 -58.18 1.39 -64.71
C LYS A 440 -59.35 2.11 -64.08
N GLU A 441 -59.95 3.05 -64.77
CA GLU A 441 -61.24 3.58 -64.40
C GLU A 441 -62.31 2.54 -64.68
N TYR A 442 -62.98 2.10 -63.60
CA TYR A 442 -64.13 1.21 -63.73
C TYR A 442 -65.38 2.10 -63.94
N ASN A 443 -66.02 1.95 -65.11
CA ASN A 443 -67.27 2.61 -65.39
C ASN A 443 -68.41 1.87 -64.67
N ILE A 444 -68.69 2.25 -63.40
CA ILE A 444 -69.75 1.64 -62.58
C ILE A 444 -70.98 2.51 -62.67
N ASN A 445 -72.15 1.87 -62.99
CA ASN A 445 -73.41 2.57 -63.01
C ASN A 445 -73.73 3.21 -61.64
N GLN A 446 -74.09 4.48 -61.63
CA GLN A 446 -74.35 5.31 -60.44
C GLN A 446 -75.36 4.67 -59.47
N LYS A 447 -76.37 3.91 -60.00
CA LYS A 447 -77.32 3.18 -59.20
C LYS A 447 -76.73 1.99 -58.44
N LEU A 448 -75.72 1.29 -59.08
CA LEU A 448 -74.98 0.23 -58.44
C LEU A 448 -74.00 0.76 -57.41
N GLU A 449 -73.31 1.86 -57.68
CA GLU A 449 -72.44 2.53 -56.77
C GLU A 449 -73.13 2.94 -55.45
N SER A 450 -74.33 3.61 -55.58
CA SER A 450 -75.11 4.00 -54.42
C SER A 450 -75.66 2.82 -53.59
N THR A 451 -75.98 1.71 -54.24
CA THR A 451 -76.42 0.47 -53.60
C THR A 451 -75.28 -0.20 -52.83
N LEU A 452 -74.04 -0.26 -53.39
CA LEU A 452 -72.87 -0.83 -52.74
C LEU A 452 -72.44 0.00 -51.56
N LEU A 453 -72.42 1.35 -51.71
CA LEU A 453 -72.13 2.26 -50.60
C LEU A 453 -73.13 2.09 -49.45
N LYS A 454 -74.41 1.95 -49.75
CA LYS A 454 -75.41 1.71 -48.74
C LYS A 454 -75.12 0.38 -48.01
N GLY A 455 -74.83 -0.71 -48.73
CA GLY A 455 -74.43 -1.99 -48.16
C GLY A 455 -73.20 -1.97 -47.30
N ILE A 456 -72.16 -1.24 -47.75
CA ILE A 456 -70.92 -1.05 -46.96
C ILE A 456 -71.18 -0.26 -45.69
N ASN A 457 -72.02 0.77 -45.72
CA ASN A 457 -72.40 1.55 -44.54
C ASN A 457 -73.32 0.76 -43.54
N GLU A 458 -74.11 -0.12 -44.04
CA GLU A 458 -74.97 -1.03 -43.20
C GLU A 458 -74.08 -2.02 -42.40
N LEU A 459 -72.87 -2.37 -42.84
CA LEU A 459 -71.95 -3.19 -42.08
C LEU A 459 -71.65 -2.58 -40.69
N LYS A 460 -71.66 -1.25 -40.54
CA LYS A 460 -71.44 -0.59 -39.23
C LYS A 460 -72.55 -0.91 -38.22
N LYS A 461 -73.68 -1.38 -38.70
CA LYS A 461 -74.87 -1.72 -37.87
C LYS A 461 -74.97 -3.22 -37.53
N THR A 462 -74.21 -4.08 -38.26
CA THR A 462 -74.14 -5.52 -38.06
C THR A 462 -72.91 -5.92 -37.27
N THR A 463 -72.80 -7.20 -36.96
CA THR A 463 -71.62 -7.80 -36.32
C THR A 463 -70.91 -8.79 -37.24
N ASP A 464 -71.29 -8.87 -38.51
CA ASP A 464 -70.72 -9.83 -39.46
C ASP A 464 -69.24 -9.67 -39.68
N PHE A 465 -68.74 -8.42 -39.63
CA PHE A 465 -67.31 -8.11 -39.77
C PHE A 465 -66.44 -8.60 -38.60
N LEU A 466 -67.04 -9.11 -37.53
CA LEU A 466 -66.35 -9.69 -36.37
C LEU A 466 -65.98 -11.16 -36.61
N ASP A 467 -66.55 -11.81 -37.60
CA ASP A 467 -66.20 -13.16 -37.96
C ASP A 467 -64.74 -13.24 -38.45
N PRO A 468 -63.91 -14.15 -37.95
CA PRO A 468 -62.52 -14.33 -38.39
C PRO A 468 -62.39 -14.53 -39.90
N ASP A 469 -63.36 -15.22 -40.54
CA ASP A 469 -63.36 -15.55 -41.96
C ASP A 469 -64.01 -14.48 -42.83
N PHE A 470 -64.48 -13.39 -42.25
CA PHE A 470 -65.08 -12.30 -43.00
C PHE A 470 -64.04 -11.66 -43.93
N SER A 471 -64.35 -11.76 -45.22
CA SER A 471 -63.46 -11.34 -46.30
C SER A 471 -64.21 -10.49 -47.36
N ILE A 472 -63.45 -9.87 -48.24
CA ILE A 472 -64.01 -9.08 -49.35
C ILE A 472 -64.88 -9.98 -50.27
N ASN A 473 -64.56 -11.27 -50.36
CA ASN A 473 -65.34 -12.23 -51.14
C ASN A 473 -66.70 -12.47 -50.51
N VAL A 474 -66.77 -12.59 -49.18
CA VAL A 474 -68.00 -12.75 -48.43
C VAL A 474 -68.88 -11.53 -48.62
N LEU A 475 -68.32 -10.33 -48.44
CA LEU A 475 -69.09 -9.09 -48.61
C LEU A 475 -69.53 -8.88 -50.06
N ALA A 476 -68.72 -9.20 -51.04
CA ALA A 476 -69.07 -9.12 -52.45
C ALA A 476 -70.23 -10.06 -52.83
N LYS A 477 -70.23 -11.28 -52.27
CA LYS A 477 -71.31 -12.23 -52.46
C LYS A 477 -72.60 -11.71 -51.81
N ASN A 478 -72.56 -11.17 -50.60
CA ASN A 478 -73.71 -10.64 -49.90
C ASN A 478 -74.37 -9.42 -50.60
N LEU A 479 -73.55 -8.63 -51.29
CA LEU A 479 -73.94 -7.45 -52.02
C LEU A 479 -74.19 -7.70 -53.52
N ASN A 480 -74.15 -8.96 -53.97
CA ASN A 480 -74.36 -9.37 -55.35
C ASN A 480 -73.44 -8.60 -56.33
N THR A 481 -72.15 -8.50 -55.98
CA THR A 481 -71.13 -7.79 -56.78
C THR A 481 -69.81 -8.57 -56.85
N ASN A 482 -68.82 -8.03 -57.54
CA ASN A 482 -67.49 -8.60 -57.57
C ASN A 482 -66.53 -7.82 -56.64
N THR A 483 -65.46 -8.49 -56.24
CA THR A 483 -64.44 -7.94 -55.32
C THR A 483 -63.74 -6.71 -55.88
N SER A 484 -63.58 -6.60 -57.21
CA SER A 484 -62.93 -5.51 -57.88
C SER A 484 -63.74 -4.19 -57.73
N TYR A 485 -65.05 -4.29 -57.94
CA TYR A 485 -65.95 -3.14 -57.77
C TYR A 485 -66.02 -2.72 -56.32
N LEU A 486 -66.13 -3.66 -55.39
CA LEU A 486 -66.15 -3.38 -53.98
C LEU A 486 -64.87 -2.75 -53.48
N SER A 487 -63.72 -3.28 -53.89
CA SER A 487 -62.40 -2.70 -53.56
C SER A 487 -62.24 -1.29 -54.14
N TYR A 488 -62.70 -1.07 -55.36
CA TYR A 488 -62.65 0.25 -55.99
C TYR A 488 -63.54 1.26 -55.22
N ILE A 489 -64.75 0.93 -54.84
CA ILE A 489 -65.65 1.81 -54.11
C ILE A 489 -65.08 2.14 -52.71
N ILE A 490 -64.55 1.12 -52.02
CA ILE A 490 -63.94 1.33 -50.68
C ILE A 490 -62.74 2.25 -50.80
N ASN A 491 -61.88 2.06 -51.80
CA ASN A 491 -60.74 2.93 -52.02
C ASN A 491 -61.14 4.37 -52.41
N LYS A 492 -62.18 4.50 -53.26
CA LYS A 492 -62.69 5.78 -53.73
C LYS A 492 -63.31 6.62 -52.60
N GLU A 493 -64.14 5.99 -51.77
CA GLU A 493 -64.95 6.71 -50.81
C GLU A 493 -64.31 6.81 -49.43
N PHE A 494 -63.45 5.84 -49.04
CA PHE A 494 -62.83 5.81 -47.71
C PHE A 494 -61.30 5.96 -47.76
N ASP A 495 -60.72 6.16 -48.94
CA ASP A 495 -59.24 6.30 -49.18
C ASP A 495 -58.42 5.20 -48.47
N GLN A 496 -58.94 3.97 -48.46
CA GLN A 496 -58.29 2.84 -47.83
C GLN A 496 -58.67 1.48 -48.46
N SER A 497 -57.81 0.47 -48.21
CA SER A 497 -58.08 -0.88 -48.64
C SER A 497 -59.19 -1.53 -47.79
N PHE A 498 -59.91 -2.51 -48.34
CA PHE A 498 -60.91 -3.31 -47.58
C PHE A 498 -60.38 -3.85 -46.28
N LYS A 499 -59.17 -4.40 -46.26
CA LYS A 499 -58.51 -4.93 -45.06
C LYS A 499 -58.35 -3.87 -43.98
N ARG A 500 -57.98 -2.66 -44.34
CA ARG A 500 -57.81 -1.55 -43.42
C ARG A 500 -59.17 -1.09 -42.91
N TYR A 501 -60.13 -0.98 -43.73
CA TYR A 501 -61.50 -0.60 -43.39
C TYR A 501 -62.12 -1.56 -42.34
N ILE A 502 -62.02 -2.87 -42.56
CA ILE A 502 -62.52 -3.87 -41.60
C ILE A 502 -61.70 -3.85 -40.29
N THR A 503 -60.40 -3.65 -40.39
CA THR A 503 -59.57 -3.48 -39.18
C THR A 503 -60.05 -2.31 -38.31
N GLU A 504 -60.33 -1.18 -38.91
CA GLU A 504 -60.86 0.00 -38.19
C GLU A 504 -62.21 -0.29 -37.55
N LEU A 505 -63.14 -0.88 -38.26
CA LEU A 505 -64.46 -1.26 -37.68
C LEU A 505 -64.30 -2.20 -36.47
N ARG A 506 -63.45 -3.20 -36.57
CA ARG A 506 -63.19 -4.12 -35.47
C ARG A 506 -62.60 -3.42 -34.26
N ILE A 507 -61.65 -2.52 -34.45
CA ILE A 507 -61.02 -1.75 -33.37
C ILE A 507 -62.02 -0.76 -32.75
N GLU A 508 -62.84 -0.09 -33.56
CA GLU A 508 -63.89 0.81 -33.04
C GLU A 508 -64.92 0.05 -32.22
N TYR A 509 -65.35 -1.14 -32.68
CA TYR A 509 -66.28 -1.98 -31.92
C TYR A 509 -65.72 -2.36 -30.56
N ILE A 510 -64.49 -2.85 -30.46
CA ILE A 510 -63.95 -3.24 -29.17
C ILE A 510 -63.66 -2.03 -28.25
N ILE A 511 -63.27 -0.90 -28.78
CA ILE A 511 -63.14 0.35 -28.02
C ILE A 511 -64.50 0.72 -27.41
N LYS A 512 -65.57 0.70 -28.20
CA LYS A 512 -66.93 0.98 -27.72
C LYS A 512 -67.33 0.01 -26.59
N LYS A 513 -67.07 -1.30 -26.73
CA LYS A 513 -67.34 -2.28 -25.68
C LYS A 513 -66.54 -2.03 -24.40
N LEU A 514 -65.27 -1.73 -24.51
CA LEU A 514 -64.40 -1.43 -23.36
C LEU A 514 -64.82 -0.15 -22.61
N THR A 515 -65.31 0.86 -23.33
CA THR A 515 -65.77 2.12 -22.73
C THR A 515 -67.15 2.00 -22.07
N THR A 516 -68.09 1.28 -22.73
CA THR A 516 -69.46 1.22 -22.26
C THR A 516 -69.81 0.06 -21.31
N ASN A 517 -68.99 -1.00 -21.28
CA ASN A 517 -69.22 -2.20 -20.49
C ASN A 517 -68.02 -2.63 -19.67
N ARG A 518 -68.08 -2.39 -18.33
CA ARG A 518 -67.00 -2.74 -17.39
C ARG A 518 -66.60 -4.22 -17.42
N LYS A 519 -67.49 -5.17 -17.71
CA LYS A 519 -67.14 -6.60 -17.77
C LYS A 519 -66.10 -6.90 -18.83
N TYR A 520 -66.11 -6.17 -19.95
CA TYR A 520 -65.10 -6.35 -21.01
C TYR A 520 -63.66 -5.96 -20.61
N ARG A 521 -63.54 -5.09 -19.62
CA ARG A 521 -62.22 -4.67 -19.09
C ARG A 521 -61.51 -5.77 -18.32
N ASN A 522 -62.25 -6.79 -17.86
CA ASN A 522 -61.70 -7.95 -17.14
C ASN A 522 -61.33 -9.11 -18.08
N TYR A 523 -61.57 -9.00 -19.38
CA TYR A 523 -61.22 -10.03 -20.33
C TYR A 523 -59.73 -9.99 -20.65
N THR A 524 -59.15 -11.18 -20.92
CA THR A 524 -57.76 -11.25 -21.38
C THR A 524 -57.65 -10.63 -22.77
N ILE A 525 -56.47 -10.09 -23.11
CA ILE A 525 -56.19 -9.54 -24.44
C ILE A 525 -56.45 -10.59 -25.54
N LYS A 526 -56.21 -11.86 -25.22
CA LYS A 526 -56.50 -12.99 -26.13
C LYS A 526 -58.03 -13.15 -26.36
N SER A 527 -58.82 -13.04 -25.30
CA SER A 527 -60.29 -13.12 -25.42
C SER A 527 -60.88 -11.92 -26.18
N LEU A 528 -60.39 -10.70 -25.90
CA LEU A 528 -60.78 -9.50 -26.64
C LEU A 528 -60.41 -9.57 -28.13
N ALA A 529 -59.25 -10.13 -28.45
CA ALA A 529 -58.84 -10.36 -29.82
C ALA A 529 -59.81 -11.36 -30.56
N ALA A 530 -60.13 -12.47 -29.90
CA ALA A 530 -61.04 -13.47 -30.44
C ALA A 530 -62.46 -12.91 -30.68
N GLU A 531 -62.98 -12.08 -29.75
CA GLU A 531 -64.27 -11.41 -29.82
C GLU A 531 -64.44 -10.59 -31.13
N ILE A 532 -63.38 -10.04 -31.66
CA ILE A 532 -63.39 -9.19 -32.85
C ILE A 532 -62.77 -9.86 -34.09
N GLY A 533 -62.69 -11.17 -34.07
CA GLY A 533 -62.24 -11.94 -35.23
C GLY A 533 -60.74 -11.93 -35.49
N TYR A 534 -59.89 -11.76 -34.45
CA TYR A 534 -58.46 -11.97 -34.55
C TYR A 534 -58.06 -13.32 -33.96
N THR A 535 -57.41 -14.14 -34.76
CA THR A 535 -56.86 -15.43 -34.33
C THR A 535 -55.57 -15.28 -33.53
N ASN A 536 -54.93 -14.10 -33.56
CA ASN A 536 -53.67 -13.81 -32.88
C ASN A 536 -53.73 -12.52 -32.08
N ALA A 537 -53.57 -12.63 -30.73
CA ALA A 537 -53.60 -11.49 -29.81
C ALA A 537 -52.53 -10.43 -30.10
N SER A 538 -51.33 -10.84 -30.60
CA SER A 538 -50.25 -9.89 -30.95
C SER A 538 -50.58 -9.07 -32.21
N ALA A 539 -51.32 -9.67 -33.18
CA ALA A 539 -51.80 -8.96 -34.37
C ALA A 539 -52.86 -7.92 -33.97
N PHE A 540 -53.79 -8.28 -33.11
CA PHE A 540 -54.77 -7.38 -32.53
C PHE A 540 -54.09 -6.21 -31.77
N ALA A 541 -53.16 -6.50 -30.89
CA ALA A 541 -52.48 -5.44 -30.10
C ALA A 541 -51.72 -4.45 -31.00
N ARG A 542 -51.08 -4.92 -32.07
CA ARG A 542 -50.44 -4.03 -33.07
C ARG A 542 -51.46 -3.16 -33.81
N ALA A 543 -52.55 -3.75 -34.28
CA ALA A 543 -53.61 -3.03 -34.97
C ALA A 543 -54.26 -1.97 -34.06
N PHE A 544 -54.55 -2.33 -32.82
CA PHE A 544 -55.10 -1.41 -31.80
C PHE A 544 -54.14 -0.24 -31.52
N LYS A 545 -52.86 -0.53 -31.28
CA LYS A 545 -51.86 0.52 -31.05
C LYS A 545 -51.69 1.45 -32.25
N LYS A 546 -51.73 0.88 -33.48
CA LYS A 546 -51.67 1.69 -34.68
C LYS A 546 -52.85 2.63 -34.84
N TYR A 547 -54.05 2.21 -34.43
CA TYR A 547 -55.27 2.99 -34.52
C TYR A 547 -55.44 3.99 -33.39
N LYS A 548 -55.15 3.61 -32.13
CA LYS A 548 -55.45 4.40 -30.92
C LYS A 548 -54.21 5.03 -30.28
N GLY A 549 -52.99 4.69 -30.71
CA GLY A 549 -51.72 5.23 -30.20
C GLY A 549 -51.15 4.44 -29.01
N ASN A 550 -51.97 3.74 -28.24
CA ASN A 550 -51.59 2.94 -27.08
C ASN A 550 -52.00 1.46 -27.24
N THR A 551 -51.45 0.57 -26.44
CA THR A 551 -51.79 -0.85 -26.43
C THR A 551 -53.19 -1.08 -25.80
N PRO A 552 -53.90 -2.19 -26.10
CA PRO A 552 -55.14 -2.52 -25.44
C PRO A 552 -55.04 -2.57 -23.92
N SER A 553 -53.92 -3.08 -23.37
CA SER A 553 -53.69 -3.15 -21.92
C SER A 553 -53.53 -1.76 -21.30
N GLU A 554 -52.79 -0.87 -21.94
CA GLU A 554 -52.62 0.52 -21.50
C GLU A 554 -53.96 1.28 -21.57
N PHE A 555 -54.76 1.05 -22.61
CA PHE A 555 -56.05 1.65 -22.77
C PHE A 555 -57.05 1.21 -21.67
N ILE A 556 -57.12 -0.11 -21.37
CA ILE A 556 -57.94 -0.66 -20.30
C ILE A 556 -57.51 -0.12 -18.95
N LYS A 557 -56.18 -0.02 -18.70
CA LYS A 557 -55.63 0.53 -17.46
C LYS A 557 -56.05 2.01 -17.26
N GLY A 558 -56.00 2.79 -18.32
CA GLY A 558 -56.51 4.18 -18.29
C GLY A 558 -57.98 4.27 -17.93
N LEU A 559 -58.84 3.44 -18.56
CA LEU A 559 -60.29 3.40 -18.26
C LEU A 559 -60.67 2.90 -16.85
N ASN A 560 -59.76 2.27 -16.13
CA ASN A 560 -59.99 1.81 -14.77
C ASN A 560 -59.47 2.80 -13.70
N LEU A 561 -58.79 3.86 -14.14
CA LEU A 561 -58.34 4.96 -13.28
C LEU A 561 -59.35 6.10 -13.21
N ASP A 562 -60.28 6.16 -14.19
CA ASP A 562 -61.45 7.03 -14.23
C ASP A 562 -62.71 6.29 -13.68
#